data_a1bd82b674e6a5eca66aa86b7e97b952
#
_entry.id   a1bd82b674e6a5eca66aa86b7e97b952
#
_cell.length_a   1.000
_cell.length_b   1.000
_cell.length_c   1.000
_cell.angle_alpha   90.00
_cell.angle_beta   90.00
_cell.angle_gamma   90.00
#
_symmetry.space_group_name_H-M   'P 1'
#
loop_
_entity.id
_entity.type
_entity.pdbx_description
1 polymer ?
#
loop_
_entity_poly.entity_id
_entity_poly.type
_entity_poly.pdbx_seq_one_letter_code
_entity_poly.pdbx_strand_id
1 'polypeptide(L)'
;HMNISCAALVKGAPNKANAIALVDYLLSPEAQEHFTNNTFEFPMIGGVSPNPLVVNNLGLDFNQDLSTKVASYGKHQAAALEVMTAAGWK
;
A
#
# COMPACT_ATOMS: atom_id res chain seq x y z
N HIS A 1 8.64 6.23 6.98
CA HIS A 1 7.28 5.73 7.21
C HIS A 1 6.81 4.83 6.07
N MET A 2 6.25 3.68 6.41
CA MET A 2 5.66 2.77 5.42
C MET A 2 4.15 2.92 5.42
N ASN A 3 3.60 3.33 4.28
CA ASN A 3 2.16 3.37 4.02
C ASN A 3 1.87 2.32 2.94
N ILE A 4 1.21 1.22 3.32
CA ILE A 4 1.03 0.05 2.47
C ILE A 4 -0.46 -0.10 2.15
N SER A 5 -0.78 -0.05 0.85
CA SER A 5 -2.09 -0.45 0.35
C SER A 5 -2.20 -1.98 0.38
N CYS A 6 -3.32 -2.50 0.85
CA CYS A 6 -3.51 -3.94 1.03
C CYS A 6 -4.80 -4.44 0.40
N ALA A 7 -4.76 -5.65 -0.14
CA ALA A 7 -5.94 -6.43 -0.48
C ALA A 7 -5.96 -7.70 0.39
N ALA A 8 -7.15 -8.13 0.81
CA ALA A 8 -7.28 -9.31 1.65
C ALA A 8 -8.52 -10.12 1.27
N LEU A 9 -8.39 -11.44 1.39
CA LEU A 9 -9.51 -12.35 1.22
C LEU A 9 -10.38 -12.36 2.49
N VAL A 10 -11.65 -12.01 2.34
CA VAL A 10 -12.60 -12.04 3.44
C VAL A 10 -12.92 -13.50 3.84
N LYS A 11 -12.93 -13.77 5.16
CA LYS A 11 -13.32 -15.09 5.69
C LYS A 11 -14.77 -15.41 5.25
N GLY A 12 -14.95 -16.57 4.61
CA GLY A 12 -16.25 -16.99 4.11
C GLY A 12 -16.65 -16.39 2.76
N ALA A 13 -15.72 -15.78 2.02
CA ALA A 13 -15.99 -15.27 0.68
C ALA A 13 -16.62 -16.36 -0.22
N PRO A 14 -17.78 -16.11 -0.84
CA PRO A 14 -18.50 -17.12 -1.63
C PRO A 14 -17.75 -17.51 -2.91
N ASN A 15 -16.95 -16.60 -3.46
CA ASN A 15 -16.18 -16.80 -4.70
C ASN A 15 -14.67 -16.79 -4.42
N LYS A 16 -14.23 -17.61 -3.47
CA LYS A 16 -12.83 -17.64 -2.99
C LYS A 16 -11.82 -17.81 -4.12
N ALA A 17 -12.05 -18.70 -5.07
CA ALA A 17 -11.13 -18.94 -6.18
C ALA A 17 -10.92 -17.67 -7.03
N ASN A 18 -12.01 -16.96 -7.36
CA ASN A 18 -11.96 -15.73 -8.13
C ASN A 18 -11.29 -14.59 -7.33
N ALA A 19 -11.52 -14.54 -6.03
CA ALA A 19 -10.89 -13.55 -5.17
C ALA A 19 -9.37 -13.77 -5.07
N ILE A 20 -8.90 -15.01 -5.01
CA ILE A 20 -7.47 -15.35 -5.07
C ILE A 20 -6.89 -14.94 -6.42
N ALA A 21 -7.55 -15.30 -7.52
CA ALA A 21 -7.11 -14.93 -8.86
C ALA A 21 -7.01 -13.39 -9.04
N LEU A 22 -7.93 -12.63 -8.44
CA LEU A 22 -7.84 -11.17 -8.41
C LEU A 22 -6.60 -10.68 -7.64
N VAL A 23 -6.34 -11.24 -6.45
CA VAL A 23 -5.16 -10.86 -5.67
C VAL A 23 -3.86 -11.18 -6.43
N ASP A 24 -3.80 -12.34 -7.10
CA ASP A 24 -2.66 -12.70 -7.94
C ASP A 24 -2.51 -11.73 -9.12
N TYR A 25 -3.62 -11.34 -9.76
CA TYR A 25 -3.60 -10.33 -10.83
C TYR A 25 -3.10 -8.97 -10.35
N LEU A 26 -3.49 -8.52 -9.16
CA LEU A 26 -3.01 -7.25 -8.59
C LEU A 26 -1.48 -7.21 -8.42
N LEU A 27 -0.82 -8.35 -8.31
CA LEU A 27 0.64 -8.49 -8.29
C LEU A 27 1.26 -8.69 -9.67
N SER A 28 0.47 -8.69 -10.74
CA SER A 28 1.01 -8.79 -12.12
C SER A 28 1.73 -7.50 -12.52
N PRO A 29 2.70 -7.56 -13.44
CA PRO A 29 3.35 -6.37 -13.98
C PRO A 29 2.37 -5.35 -14.53
N GLU A 30 1.35 -5.79 -15.26
CA GLU A 30 0.30 -4.93 -15.81
C GLU A 30 -0.44 -4.12 -14.74
N ALA A 31 -0.89 -4.79 -13.67
CA ALA A 31 -1.59 -4.12 -12.58
C ALA A 31 -0.65 -3.17 -11.81
N GLN A 32 0.60 -3.56 -11.61
CA GLN A 32 1.59 -2.73 -10.93
C GLN A 32 2.01 -1.51 -11.75
N GLU A 33 2.09 -1.63 -13.08
CA GLU A 33 2.27 -0.48 -13.99
C GLU A 33 1.07 0.47 -13.92
N HIS A 34 -0.14 -0.07 -13.84
CA HIS A 34 -1.35 0.73 -13.66
C HIS A 34 -1.31 1.51 -12.34
N PHE A 35 -0.98 0.85 -11.24
CA PHE A 35 -0.91 1.52 -9.92
C PHE A 35 0.13 2.63 -9.90
N THR A 36 1.34 2.37 -10.35
CA THR A 36 2.37 3.41 -10.31
C THR A 36 2.05 4.60 -11.20
N ASN A 37 1.37 4.40 -12.33
CA ASN A 37 1.07 5.46 -13.29
C ASN A 37 -0.23 6.22 -13.00
N ASN A 38 -1.17 5.64 -12.25
CA ASN A 38 -2.47 6.26 -12.01
C ASN A 38 -2.73 6.60 -10.53
N THR A 39 -2.13 5.88 -9.58
CA THR A 39 -2.24 6.15 -8.15
C THR A 39 -0.93 6.61 -7.52
N PHE A 40 0.17 6.65 -8.31
CA PHE A 40 1.49 7.13 -7.88
C PHE A 40 2.07 6.33 -6.70
N GLU A 41 1.78 5.04 -6.67
CA GLU A 41 2.34 4.11 -5.68
C GLU A 41 3.65 3.50 -6.18
N PHE A 42 4.54 3.14 -5.25
CA PHE A 42 5.72 2.35 -5.59
C PHE A 42 5.29 0.91 -5.94
N PRO A 43 5.80 0.33 -7.03
CA PRO A 43 5.50 -1.07 -7.37
C PRO A 43 5.96 -2.02 -6.27
N MET A 44 5.16 -3.06 -6.02
CA MET A 44 5.46 -4.11 -5.04
C MET A 44 6.30 -5.25 -5.59
N ILE A 45 6.52 -5.29 -6.91
CA ILE A 45 7.27 -6.34 -7.59
C ILE A 45 8.49 -5.77 -8.32
N GLY A 46 9.50 -6.61 -8.51
CA GLY A 46 10.64 -6.26 -9.36
C GLY A 46 10.25 -6.18 -10.84
N GLY A 47 11.02 -5.40 -11.61
CA GLY A 47 10.82 -5.28 -13.07
C GLY A 47 9.83 -4.22 -13.52
N VAL A 48 9.05 -3.63 -12.62
CA VAL A 48 8.20 -2.45 -12.88
C VAL A 48 8.86 -1.22 -12.30
N SER A 49 9.02 -0.18 -13.13
CA SER A 49 9.60 1.10 -12.68
C SER A 49 8.54 2.01 -12.09
N PRO A 50 8.83 2.72 -10.99
CA PRO A 50 7.93 3.73 -10.46
C PRO A 50 7.72 4.87 -11.46
N ASN A 51 6.56 5.54 -11.35
CA ASN A 51 6.28 6.72 -12.17
C ASN A 51 7.36 7.80 -11.98
N PRO A 52 7.83 8.45 -13.05
CA PRO A 52 8.86 9.50 -12.96
C PRO A 52 8.51 10.64 -12.00
N LEU A 53 7.25 11.00 -11.84
CA LEU A 53 6.83 12.02 -10.87
C LEU A 53 7.11 11.57 -9.44
N VAL A 54 6.90 10.29 -9.12
CA VAL A 54 7.19 9.71 -7.81
C VAL A 54 8.70 9.75 -7.56
N VAL A 55 9.48 9.29 -8.54
CA VAL A 55 10.95 9.26 -8.46
C VAL A 55 11.53 10.67 -8.31
N ASN A 56 11.05 11.64 -9.10
CA ASN A 56 11.57 13.01 -9.08
C ASN A 56 11.24 13.76 -7.78
N ASN A 57 10.13 13.44 -7.12
CA ASN A 57 9.72 14.13 -5.90
C ASN A 57 10.17 13.42 -4.62
N LEU A 58 10.21 12.09 -4.61
CA LEU A 58 10.51 11.30 -3.42
C LEU A 58 11.88 10.61 -3.50
N GLY A 59 12.44 10.47 -4.70
CA GLY A 59 13.66 9.69 -4.94
C GLY A 59 13.40 8.19 -4.88
N LEU A 60 14.47 7.42 -5.09
CA LEU A 60 14.49 5.96 -4.90
C LEU A 60 15.34 5.55 -3.70
N ASP A 61 16.16 6.48 -3.23
CA ASP A 61 17.17 6.21 -2.22
C ASP A 61 16.68 6.74 -0.85
N PHE A 62 15.71 6.05 -0.29
CA PHE A 62 15.17 6.37 1.01
C PHE A 62 15.26 5.18 1.96
N ASN A 63 15.52 5.47 3.24
CA ASN A 63 15.55 4.45 4.28
C ASN A 63 14.13 4.01 4.62
N GLN A 64 13.82 2.76 4.30
CA GLN A 64 12.58 2.15 4.79
C GLN A 64 12.69 1.86 6.29
N ASP A 65 11.69 2.26 7.06
CA ASP A 65 11.56 1.83 8.43
C ASP A 65 11.07 0.37 8.51
N LEU A 66 12.04 -0.55 8.52
CA LEU A 66 11.77 -1.97 8.67
C LEU A 66 11.54 -2.39 10.14
N SER A 67 11.75 -1.47 11.09
CA SER A 67 11.54 -1.73 12.51
C SER A 67 10.07 -1.59 12.91
N THR A 68 9.31 -0.76 12.22
CA THR A 68 7.89 -0.57 12.47
C THR A 68 7.08 -1.79 12.02
N LYS A 69 6.39 -2.39 12.99
CA LYS A 69 5.48 -3.51 12.72
C LYS A 69 4.16 -2.97 12.17
N VAL A 70 3.96 -3.03 10.86
CA VAL A 70 2.74 -2.57 10.17
C VAL A 70 1.47 -3.15 10.81
N ALA A 71 1.51 -4.41 11.27
CA ALA A 71 0.41 -5.04 11.99
C ALA A 71 -0.01 -4.30 13.27
N SER A 72 0.85 -3.43 13.82
CA SER A 72 0.51 -2.62 15.00
C SER A 72 -0.36 -1.40 14.66
N TYR A 73 -0.47 -1.00 13.39
CA TYR A 73 -1.22 0.19 12.99
C TYR A 73 -2.69 0.12 13.38
N GLY A 74 -3.32 -1.03 13.15
CA GLY A 74 -4.71 -1.24 13.56
C GLY A 74 -4.92 -1.12 15.07
N LYS A 75 -3.97 -1.57 15.87
CA LYS A 75 -4.01 -1.45 17.35
C LYS A 75 -3.96 0.00 17.83
N HIS A 76 -3.26 0.87 17.09
CA HIS A 76 -3.06 2.26 17.47
C HIS A 76 -3.97 3.24 16.73
N GLN A 77 -4.87 2.75 15.86
CA GLN A 77 -5.72 3.58 15.01
C GLN A 77 -6.56 4.58 15.81
N ALA A 78 -7.22 4.14 16.87
CA ALA A 78 -8.06 5.02 17.70
C ALA A 78 -7.25 6.16 18.32
N ALA A 79 -6.12 5.86 18.94
CA ALA A 79 -5.24 6.87 19.51
C ALA A 79 -4.66 7.83 18.46
N ALA A 80 -4.35 7.32 17.27
CA ALA A 80 -3.88 8.16 16.17
C ALA A 80 -4.96 9.16 15.71
N LEU A 81 -6.21 8.72 15.61
CA LEU A 81 -7.34 9.59 15.26
C LEU A 81 -7.59 10.68 16.33
N GLU A 82 -7.44 10.35 17.59
CA GLU A 82 -7.54 11.34 18.67
C GLU A 82 -6.46 12.42 18.56
N VAL A 83 -5.21 12.02 18.31
CA VAL A 83 -4.09 12.96 18.10
C VAL A 83 -4.32 13.82 16.86
N MET A 84 -4.75 13.24 15.75
CA MET A 84 -5.05 13.97 14.52
C MET A 84 -6.18 14.99 14.73
N THR A 85 -7.25 14.59 15.41
CA THR A 85 -8.37 15.47 15.74
C THR A 85 -7.93 16.62 16.65
N ALA A 86 -7.15 16.35 17.69
CA ALA A 86 -6.60 17.36 18.58
C ALA A 86 -5.68 18.35 17.87
N ALA A 87 -4.96 17.89 16.83
CA ALA A 87 -4.11 18.74 15.97
C ALA A 87 -4.90 19.52 14.92
N GLY A 88 -6.22 19.38 14.85
CA GLY A 88 -7.08 20.07 13.87
C GLY A 88 -7.07 19.43 12.48
N TRP A 89 -6.58 18.22 12.33
CA TRP A 89 -6.65 17.48 11.08
C TRP A 89 -8.12 17.10 10.79
N LYS A 90 -8.61 17.43 9.57
CA LYS A 90 -9.98 17.15 9.13
C LYS A 90 -9.97 16.26 7.90
#